data_002131536e4583b14e3edbb86817908e
#
_entry.id   002131536e4583b14e3edbb86817908e
#
_cell.length_a   1.000
_cell.length_b   1.000
_cell.length_c   1.000
_cell.angle_alpha   90.00
_cell.angle_beta   90.00
_cell.angle_gamma   90.00
#
_symmetry.space_group_name_H-M   'P 1'
#
loop_
_entity.id
_entity.type
_entity.pdbx_description
1 polymer ?
#
loop_
_entity_poly.entity_id
_entity_poly.type
_entity_poly.pdbx_seq_one_letter_code
_entity_poly.pdbx_strand_id
1 'polypeptide(L)'
;MRGMRMKKLCSLLLVLVLLAGCALGESAPEFRRMGDAALLPYLENSLYEQLVSDLDSSDYFVENVQAVYISQEYLDELAFNSQENVYFGYTLSELNAQFQGEKYIFTLGENNETVAVPWTDYDDAYDRVIRNVAIGTGVILVCVTVSVVSAGVGAPAVSMIFAMAAKDSAVRGLLDAAKSGVPAFIATAVRTGDLQQAAREAALTGSEDFKWGAIGGSISGGVTEAIGLKGAMLNGLSMNEAAQIQRESGYPLDVIKGFRTMEQYEVCQKAGLVPKIVNGKMALIRQIDLDFVDEMGNTNLERMQKGLAALDPATGEAYQLHHIGQKMDSTLAILTRAEHMQNGNNEIWHIFGKSSEIDHKVFAKQREAFWKYMANLLTQGGF
;
A
#
# COMPACT_ATOMS: atom_id res chain seq x y z
N MET A 1 33.87 12.31 23.57
CA MET A 1 33.50 12.68 22.17
C MET A 1 33.69 11.55 21.12
N ARG A 2 34.37 10.43 21.42
CA ARG A 2 34.52 9.28 20.47
C ARG A 2 33.29 8.37 20.40
N GLY A 3 32.51 8.21 21.51
CA GLY A 3 31.37 7.27 21.56
C GLY A 3 30.11 7.74 20.79
N MET A 4 29.93 9.06 20.62
CA MET A 4 28.74 9.63 19.96
C MET A 4 28.85 9.58 18.44
N ARG A 5 30.07 9.55 17.86
CA ARG A 5 30.27 9.40 16.41
C ARG A 5 30.07 7.93 15.96
N MET A 6 30.40 6.96 16.81
CA MET A 6 30.23 5.54 16.49
C MET A 6 28.76 5.12 16.47
N LYS A 7 27.91 5.66 17.37
CA LYS A 7 26.46 5.38 17.37
C LYS A 7 25.75 5.94 16.14
N LYS A 8 26.15 7.13 15.67
CA LYS A 8 25.59 7.72 14.43
C LYS A 8 26.05 6.98 13.17
N LEU A 9 27.28 6.44 13.17
CA LEU A 9 27.80 5.62 12.06
C LEU A 9 27.10 4.26 11.99
N CYS A 10 26.82 3.63 13.14
CA CYS A 10 26.08 2.38 13.19
C CYS A 10 24.61 2.56 12.75
N SER A 11 23.95 3.67 13.14
CA SER A 11 22.58 3.97 12.67
C SER A 11 22.56 4.24 11.17
N LEU A 12 23.54 4.95 10.63
CA LEU A 12 23.62 5.22 9.19
C LEU A 12 23.94 3.94 8.39
N LEU A 13 24.77 3.04 8.93
CA LEU A 13 25.05 1.73 8.33
C LEU A 13 23.83 0.79 8.40
N LEU A 14 23.04 0.85 9.47
CA LEU A 14 21.83 0.05 9.61
C LEU A 14 20.75 0.50 8.60
N VAL A 15 20.58 1.81 8.40
CA VAL A 15 19.67 2.37 7.38
C VAL A 15 20.17 2.03 5.98
N LEU A 16 21.48 2.08 5.72
CA LEU A 16 22.06 1.68 4.43
C LEU A 16 21.93 0.17 4.18
N VAL A 17 21.99 -0.67 5.22
CA VAL A 17 21.79 -2.12 5.08
C VAL A 17 20.32 -2.46 4.89
N LEU A 18 19.39 -1.72 5.50
CA LEU A 18 17.94 -1.86 5.24
C LEU A 18 17.57 -1.40 3.83
N LEU A 19 18.17 -0.31 3.33
CA LEU A 19 17.99 0.13 1.94
C LEU A 19 18.71 -0.79 0.93
N ALA A 20 19.85 -1.40 1.31
CA ALA A 20 20.55 -2.38 0.46
C ALA A 20 19.88 -3.76 0.48
N GLY A 21 19.15 -4.12 1.55
CA GLY A 21 18.36 -5.35 1.63
C GLY A 21 17.17 -5.36 0.67
N CYS A 22 16.62 -4.19 0.36
CA CYS A 22 15.59 -4.04 -0.70
C CYS A 22 16.21 -3.99 -2.12
N ALA A 23 17.52 -3.80 -2.24
CA ALA A 23 18.21 -3.62 -3.53
C ALA A 23 18.87 -4.90 -4.09
N LEU A 24 18.81 -6.03 -3.40
CA LEU A 24 19.21 -7.32 -3.95
C LEU A 24 18.03 -7.94 -4.73
N GLY A 25 17.71 -7.28 -5.82
CA GLY A 25 17.35 -7.86 -7.11
C GLY A 25 16.33 -9.00 -7.13
N GLU A 26 15.13 -8.85 -6.55
CA GLU A 26 13.97 -9.43 -7.24
C GLU A 26 13.79 -8.60 -8.52
N SER A 27 14.08 -9.19 -9.68
CA SER A 27 13.71 -8.59 -10.96
C SER A 27 12.23 -8.26 -10.89
N ALA A 28 11.86 -6.98 -11.18
CA ALA A 28 10.46 -6.58 -11.18
C ALA A 28 9.66 -7.62 -11.98
N PRO A 29 8.52 -8.08 -11.44
CA PRO A 29 7.73 -9.12 -12.11
C PRO A 29 7.38 -8.67 -13.52
N GLU A 30 7.54 -9.57 -14.49
CA GLU A 30 7.28 -9.28 -15.89
C GLU A 30 5.80 -9.50 -16.19
N PHE A 31 5.00 -8.46 -16.17
CA PHE A 31 3.59 -8.52 -16.55
C PHE A 31 3.43 -8.38 -18.06
N ARG A 32 2.63 -9.25 -18.67
CA ARG A 32 2.40 -9.28 -20.12
C ARG A 32 0.96 -8.96 -20.51
N ARG A 33 0.03 -8.96 -19.56
CA ARG A 33 -1.40 -8.73 -19.78
C ARG A 33 -2.01 -7.91 -18.67
N MET A 34 -2.99 -7.09 -19.02
CA MET A 34 -3.77 -6.31 -18.04
C MET A 34 -4.59 -7.18 -17.08
N GLY A 35 -4.98 -8.38 -17.50
CA GLY A 35 -5.71 -9.34 -16.69
C GLY A 35 -4.85 -10.17 -15.73
N ASP A 36 -3.55 -9.88 -15.56
CA ASP A 36 -2.73 -10.55 -14.57
C ASP A 36 -3.18 -10.16 -13.15
N ALA A 37 -3.58 -11.15 -12.37
CA ALA A 37 -4.12 -10.94 -11.02
C ALA A 37 -3.13 -10.27 -10.05
N ALA A 38 -1.82 -10.38 -10.32
CA ALA A 38 -0.79 -9.75 -9.51
C ALA A 38 -0.43 -8.32 -9.94
N LEU A 39 -0.91 -7.86 -11.12
CA LEU A 39 -0.56 -6.56 -11.68
C LEU A 39 -1.03 -5.39 -10.80
N LEU A 40 -2.32 -5.37 -10.45
CA LEU A 40 -2.89 -4.27 -9.67
C LEU A 40 -2.32 -4.21 -8.25
N PRO A 41 -2.24 -5.33 -7.49
CA PRO A 41 -1.57 -5.34 -6.20
C PRO A 41 -0.10 -4.88 -6.26
N TYR A 42 0.63 -5.26 -7.30
CA TYR A 42 2.00 -4.79 -7.50
C TYR A 42 2.06 -3.27 -7.75
N LEU A 43 1.16 -2.75 -8.58
CA LEU A 43 1.05 -1.31 -8.84
C LEU A 43 0.73 -0.54 -7.56
N GLU A 44 -0.27 -0.97 -6.80
CA GLU A 44 -0.69 -0.38 -5.54
C GLU A 44 0.46 -0.30 -4.53
N ASN A 45 1.14 -1.42 -4.29
CA ASN A 45 2.28 -1.48 -3.37
C ASN A 45 3.44 -0.58 -3.84
N SER A 46 3.75 -0.61 -5.14
CA SER A 46 4.84 0.20 -5.69
C SER A 46 4.56 1.71 -5.60
N LEU A 47 3.31 2.12 -5.86
CA LEU A 47 2.89 3.51 -5.71
C LEU A 47 2.90 3.94 -4.24
N TYR A 48 2.46 3.08 -3.34
CA TYR A 48 2.47 3.33 -1.91
C TYR A 48 3.89 3.55 -1.39
N GLU A 49 4.81 2.63 -1.68
CA GLU A 49 6.21 2.72 -1.27
C GLU A 49 6.87 4.02 -1.79
N GLN A 50 6.63 4.35 -3.06
CA GLN A 50 7.17 5.56 -3.66
C GLN A 50 6.57 6.83 -3.03
N LEU A 51 5.26 6.86 -2.78
CA LEU A 51 4.59 7.98 -2.12
C LEU A 51 5.14 8.23 -0.71
N VAL A 52 5.28 7.17 0.09
CA VAL A 52 5.84 7.28 1.44
C VAL A 52 7.28 7.82 1.39
N SER A 53 8.06 7.34 0.44
CA SER A 53 9.43 7.82 0.21
C SER A 53 9.48 9.27 -0.23
N ASP A 54 8.64 9.68 -1.18
CA ASP A 54 8.65 11.05 -1.74
C ASP A 54 8.11 12.08 -0.74
N LEU A 55 7.12 11.71 0.08
CA LEU A 55 6.59 12.58 1.12
C LEU A 55 7.59 12.78 2.27
N ASP A 56 8.30 11.73 2.67
CA ASP A 56 9.34 11.70 3.73
C ASP A 56 9.01 12.59 4.95
N SER A 57 7.77 12.57 5.40
CA SER A 57 7.31 13.39 6.52
C SER A 57 6.19 12.68 7.28
N SER A 58 6.24 12.75 8.61
CA SER A 58 5.15 12.33 9.50
C SER A 58 3.98 13.33 9.57
N ASP A 59 4.07 14.45 8.82
CA ASP A 59 2.96 15.40 8.69
C ASP A 59 1.89 14.90 7.71
N TYR A 60 2.20 13.85 6.95
CA TYR A 60 1.32 13.26 5.95
C TYR A 60 1.14 11.77 6.19
N PHE A 61 -0.09 11.31 6.01
CA PHE A 61 -0.42 9.89 6.05
C PHE A 61 -1.07 9.47 4.74
N VAL A 62 -0.47 8.50 4.05
CA VAL A 62 -1.05 7.88 2.86
C VAL A 62 -2.12 6.90 3.32
N GLU A 63 -3.38 7.30 3.25
CA GLU A 63 -4.52 6.52 3.74
C GLU A 63 -4.97 5.42 2.80
N ASN A 64 -4.81 5.67 1.51
CA ASN A 64 -5.26 4.75 0.49
C ASN A 64 -4.44 4.88 -0.78
N VAL A 65 -4.11 3.73 -1.36
CA VAL A 65 -3.68 3.58 -2.75
C VAL A 65 -4.40 2.35 -3.28
N GLN A 66 -5.28 2.53 -4.26
CA GLN A 66 -6.06 1.45 -4.84
C GLN A 66 -6.07 1.57 -6.37
N ALA A 67 -5.89 0.47 -7.06
CA ALA A 67 -5.98 0.39 -8.49
C ALA A 67 -7.15 -0.50 -8.92
N VAL A 68 -7.90 -0.05 -9.92
CA VAL A 68 -9.04 -0.80 -10.50
C VAL A 68 -8.90 -0.81 -12.00
N TYR A 69 -9.02 -1.99 -12.61
CA TYR A 69 -9.09 -2.14 -14.06
C TYR A 69 -10.55 -2.18 -14.50
N ILE A 70 -10.90 -1.33 -15.44
CA ILE A 70 -12.23 -1.26 -16.07
C ILE A 70 -12.07 -1.58 -17.54
N SER A 71 -12.71 -2.65 -18.01
CA SER A 71 -12.63 -3.04 -19.43
C SER A 71 -13.39 -2.07 -20.33
N GLN A 72 -13.00 -2.02 -21.62
CA GLN A 72 -13.69 -1.19 -22.59
C GLN A 72 -15.14 -1.61 -22.77
N GLU A 73 -15.43 -2.91 -22.76
CA GLU A 73 -16.78 -3.44 -22.89
C GLU A 73 -17.69 -2.92 -21.77
N TYR A 74 -17.17 -2.89 -20.53
CA TYR A 74 -17.92 -2.38 -19.36
C TYR A 74 -18.16 -0.87 -19.48
N LEU A 75 -17.18 -0.10 -19.96
CA LEU A 75 -17.36 1.33 -20.20
C LEU A 75 -18.42 1.62 -21.27
N ASP A 76 -18.42 0.85 -22.34
CA ASP A 76 -19.39 0.97 -23.43
C ASP A 76 -20.81 0.59 -22.96
N GLU A 77 -20.93 -0.45 -22.13
CA GLU A 77 -22.19 -0.88 -21.52
C GLU A 77 -22.74 0.18 -20.56
N LEU A 78 -21.89 0.75 -19.71
CA LEU A 78 -22.27 1.84 -18.80
C LEU A 78 -22.75 3.06 -19.58
N ALA A 79 -22.04 3.49 -20.59
CA ALA A 79 -22.42 4.63 -21.42
C ALA A 79 -23.75 4.41 -22.14
N PHE A 80 -24.04 3.17 -22.56
CA PHE A 80 -25.31 2.81 -23.19
C PHE A 80 -26.48 2.79 -22.20
N ASN A 81 -26.28 2.27 -20.98
CA ASN A 81 -27.36 2.01 -20.02
C ASN A 81 -27.65 3.19 -19.09
N SER A 82 -26.68 4.08 -18.81
CA SER A 82 -26.81 5.07 -17.76
C SER A 82 -27.67 6.28 -18.13
N GLN A 83 -27.87 6.57 -19.41
CA GLN A 83 -28.43 7.84 -19.91
C GLN A 83 -27.75 9.10 -19.33
N GLU A 84 -26.68 8.93 -18.60
CA GLU A 84 -25.82 9.95 -18.02
C GLU A 84 -24.44 9.86 -18.65
N ASN A 85 -23.70 10.96 -18.67
CA ASN A 85 -22.33 10.92 -19.11
C ASN A 85 -21.48 10.09 -18.12
N VAL A 86 -20.69 9.17 -18.65
CA VAL A 86 -19.79 8.31 -17.88
C VAL A 86 -18.36 8.82 -18.03
N TYR A 87 -17.72 9.06 -16.89
CA TYR A 87 -16.34 9.56 -16.81
C TYR A 87 -15.48 8.54 -16.12
N PHE A 88 -14.58 7.91 -16.85
CA PHE A 88 -13.67 6.89 -16.30
C PHE A 88 -14.39 5.77 -15.52
N GLY A 89 -15.59 5.38 -15.95
CA GLY A 89 -16.38 4.36 -15.29
C GLY A 89 -17.29 4.85 -14.17
N TYR A 90 -17.36 6.17 -13.95
CA TYR A 90 -18.27 6.79 -12.99
C TYR A 90 -19.29 7.68 -13.71
N THR A 91 -20.52 7.65 -13.26
CA THR A 91 -21.52 8.65 -13.64
C THR A 91 -21.23 9.99 -12.95
N LEU A 92 -21.76 11.08 -13.47
CA LEU A 92 -21.63 12.41 -12.82
C LEU A 92 -22.19 12.39 -11.40
N SER A 93 -23.30 11.67 -11.19
CA SER A 93 -23.94 11.49 -9.88
C SER A 93 -23.00 10.79 -8.89
N GLU A 94 -22.35 9.71 -9.31
CA GLU A 94 -21.38 8.99 -8.46
C GLU A 94 -20.14 9.84 -8.13
N LEU A 95 -19.64 10.59 -9.11
CA LEU A 95 -18.53 11.52 -8.88
C LEU A 95 -18.91 12.64 -7.91
N ASN A 96 -20.12 13.18 -8.04
CA ASN A 96 -20.63 14.19 -7.12
C ASN A 96 -20.81 13.66 -5.71
N ALA A 97 -21.21 12.40 -5.56
CA ALA A 97 -21.31 11.76 -4.25
C ALA A 97 -19.93 11.42 -3.63
N GLN A 98 -18.94 11.15 -4.47
CA GLN A 98 -17.61 10.72 -4.03
C GLN A 98 -16.66 11.88 -3.74
N PHE A 99 -16.83 13.01 -4.43
CA PHE A 99 -15.98 14.18 -4.27
C PHE A 99 -16.79 15.39 -3.81
N GLN A 100 -16.52 15.84 -2.59
CA GLN A 100 -17.06 17.11 -2.08
C GLN A 100 -16.05 18.25 -2.36
N GLY A 101 -16.57 19.46 -2.62
CA GLY A 101 -15.74 20.64 -2.88
C GLY A 101 -15.40 20.85 -4.35
N GLU A 102 -14.37 21.65 -4.61
CA GLU A 102 -13.92 21.95 -5.96
C GLU A 102 -13.31 20.71 -6.62
N LYS A 103 -13.71 20.44 -7.84
CA LYS A 103 -13.28 19.30 -8.64
C LYS A 103 -12.48 19.79 -9.82
N TYR A 104 -11.45 19.04 -10.17
CA TYR A 104 -10.58 19.34 -11.29
C TYR A 104 -10.49 18.16 -12.23
N ILE A 105 -10.37 18.47 -13.52
CA ILE A 105 -10.02 17.51 -14.56
C ILE A 105 -8.68 17.88 -15.12
N PHE A 106 -7.87 16.88 -15.37
CA PHE A 106 -6.64 17.05 -16.13
C PHE A 106 -6.93 16.79 -17.61
N THR A 107 -6.53 17.73 -18.44
CA THR A 107 -6.63 17.68 -19.88
C THR A 107 -5.30 18.06 -20.51
N LEU A 108 -5.18 17.88 -21.83
CA LEU A 108 -4.02 18.36 -22.56
C LEU A 108 -4.23 19.83 -22.95
N GLY A 109 -3.29 20.67 -22.61
CA GLY A 109 -3.18 22.05 -23.08
C GLY A 109 -2.75 22.13 -24.55
N GLU A 110 -2.60 23.36 -25.05
CA GLU A 110 -2.28 23.60 -26.47
C GLU A 110 -0.91 23.04 -26.90
N ASN A 111 0.03 22.91 -25.95
CA ASN A 111 1.38 22.38 -26.18
C ASN A 111 1.54 20.91 -25.74
N ASN A 112 0.46 20.15 -25.62
CA ASN A 112 0.43 18.79 -25.08
C ASN A 112 0.89 18.66 -23.62
N GLU A 113 0.98 19.75 -22.89
CA GLU A 113 1.19 19.72 -21.44
C GLU A 113 -0.09 19.31 -20.71
N THR A 114 0.05 18.65 -19.57
CA THR A 114 -1.09 18.37 -18.69
C THR A 114 -1.47 19.63 -17.93
N VAL A 115 -2.73 20.05 -18.06
CA VAL A 115 -3.29 21.20 -17.33
C VAL A 115 -4.47 20.74 -16.48
N ALA A 116 -4.58 21.30 -15.28
CA ALA A 116 -5.72 21.09 -14.39
C ALA A 116 -6.76 22.20 -14.64
N VAL A 117 -7.97 21.83 -14.99
CA VAL A 117 -9.08 22.78 -15.17
C VAL A 117 -10.18 22.47 -14.17
N PRO A 118 -10.85 23.48 -13.58
CA PRO A 118 -11.98 23.26 -12.70
C PRO A 118 -13.08 22.53 -13.45
N TRP A 119 -13.71 21.58 -12.77
CA TRP A 119 -14.88 20.91 -13.31
C TRP A 119 -16.08 21.87 -13.25
N THR A 120 -16.50 22.34 -14.39
CA THR A 120 -17.77 23.03 -14.58
C THR A 120 -18.76 22.13 -15.27
N ASP A 121 -20.07 22.28 -15.01
CA ASP A 121 -21.11 21.47 -15.64
C ASP A 121 -20.98 21.53 -17.17
N TYR A 122 -20.88 20.35 -17.74
CA TYR A 122 -20.85 19.97 -19.15
C TYR A 122 -20.20 20.94 -20.14
N ASP A 123 -19.01 20.58 -20.57
CA ASP A 123 -18.33 21.11 -21.76
C ASP A 123 -17.83 19.94 -22.61
N ASP A 124 -17.82 20.11 -23.94
CA ASP A 124 -17.25 19.14 -24.93
C ASP A 124 -15.81 18.70 -24.63
N ALA A 125 -15.11 19.44 -23.78
CA ALA A 125 -13.79 19.10 -23.28
C ALA A 125 -13.76 17.73 -22.56
N TYR A 126 -14.86 17.36 -21.89
CA TYR A 126 -14.97 16.08 -21.16
C TYR A 126 -15.00 14.88 -22.12
N ASP A 127 -15.80 14.96 -23.17
CA ASP A 127 -15.86 13.93 -24.20
C ASP A 127 -14.51 13.69 -24.88
N ARG A 128 -13.69 14.74 -24.96
CA ARG A 128 -12.34 14.63 -25.51
C ARG A 128 -11.39 13.96 -24.53
N VAL A 129 -11.47 14.27 -23.24
CA VAL A 129 -10.63 13.61 -22.22
C VAL A 129 -10.97 12.12 -22.15
N ILE A 130 -12.26 11.75 -22.08
CA ILE A 130 -12.70 10.36 -22.02
C ILE A 130 -12.27 9.60 -23.28
N ARG A 131 -12.54 10.14 -24.46
CA ARG A 131 -12.12 9.52 -25.74
C ARG A 131 -10.61 9.42 -25.85
N ASN A 132 -9.87 10.34 -25.25
CA ASN A 132 -8.42 10.33 -25.28
C ASN A 132 -7.79 9.35 -24.28
N VAL A 133 -8.43 9.05 -23.17
CA VAL A 133 -7.94 8.07 -22.18
C VAL A 133 -8.39 6.65 -22.53
N ALA A 134 -9.61 6.46 -23.05
CA ALA A 134 -10.15 5.15 -23.43
C ALA A 134 -9.58 4.63 -24.77
N ILE A 135 -8.26 4.67 -24.93
CA ILE A 135 -7.57 4.08 -26.08
C ILE A 135 -6.92 2.78 -25.62
N GLY A 136 -7.50 1.65 -25.98
CA GLY A 136 -6.93 0.36 -25.66
C GLY A 136 -7.98 -0.68 -25.26
N THR A 137 -7.63 -1.55 -24.33
CA THR A 137 -8.52 -2.60 -23.83
C THR A 137 -9.36 -2.15 -22.63
N GLY A 138 -9.14 -0.92 -22.14
CA GLY A 138 -9.86 -0.34 -21.01
C GLY A 138 -9.08 0.78 -20.34
N VAL A 139 -9.41 1.01 -19.07
CA VAL A 139 -8.80 2.05 -18.22
C VAL A 139 -8.36 1.43 -16.90
N ILE A 140 -7.19 1.79 -16.42
CA ILE A 140 -6.81 1.60 -15.01
C ILE A 140 -7.07 2.91 -14.27
N LEU A 141 -7.86 2.83 -13.21
CA LEU A 141 -8.04 3.91 -12.25
C LEU A 141 -7.13 3.69 -11.06
N VAL A 142 -6.39 4.71 -10.66
CA VAL A 142 -5.58 4.71 -9.44
C VAL A 142 -6.17 5.77 -8.50
N CYS A 143 -6.71 5.32 -7.38
CA CYS A 143 -7.27 6.17 -6.34
C CYS A 143 -6.23 6.36 -5.23
N VAL A 144 -5.87 7.60 -4.94
CA VAL A 144 -4.91 7.94 -3.89
C VAL A 144 -5.56 8.92 -2.92
N THR A 145 -5.36 8.68 -1.62
CA THR A 145 -5.73 9.64 -0.57
C THR A 145 -4.54 9.84 0.37
N VAL A 146 -4.17 11.10 0.54
CA VAL A 146 -3.15 11.55 1.49
C VAL A 146 -3.78 12.57 2.43
N SER A 147 -3.62 12.38 3.72
CA SER A 147 -4.13 13.29 4.75
C SER A 147 -3.01 14.08 5.42
N VAL A 148 -3.33 15.33 5.81
CA VAL A 148 -2.51 16.11 6.71
C VAL A 148 -2.71 15.59 8.13
N VAL A 149 -1.64 15.26 8.80
CA VAL A 149 -1.63 14.81 10.18
C VAL A 149 -1.29 16.01 11.06
N SER A 150 -2.30 16.60 11.68
CA SER A 150 -2.12 17.65 12.67
C SER A 150 -2.69 17.20 14.03
N ALA A 151 -2.18 17.73 15.13
CA ALA A 151 -2.44 17.32 16.51
C ALA A 151 -3.88 16.79 16.79
N GLY A 152 -4.13 15.52 16.50
CA GLY A 152 -5.37 14.79 16.81
C GLY A 152 -6.49 14.86 15.77
N VAL A 153 -6.34 15.57 14.69
CA VAL A 153 -7.34 15.65 13.60
C VAL A 153 -6.63 15.50 12.26
N GLY A 154 -6.89 14.40 11.57
CA GLY A 154 -6.46 14.24 10.17
C GLY A 154 -7.46 14.94 9.24
N ALA A 155 -6.97 15.64 8.25
CA ALA A 155 -7.78 16.20 7.18
C ALA A 155 -7.21 15.78 5.82
N PRO A 156 -8.05 15.41 4.83
CA PRO A 156 -7.55 15.10 3.49
C PRO A 156 -6.79 16.28 2.92
N ALA A 157 -5.53 16.10 2.56
CA ALA A 157 -4.75 17.08 1.83
C ALA A 157 -5.00 16.94 0.33
N VAL A 158 -5.00 15.69 -0.16
CA VAL A 158 -5.28 15.34 -1.54
C VAL A 158 -6.04 14.03 -1.57
N SER A 159 -7.13 14.00 -2.33
CA SER A 159 -7.83 12.78 -2.71
C SER A 159 -8.08 12.83 -4.21
N MET A 160 -7.49 11.90 -4.97
CA MET A 160 -7.52 11.94 -6.44
C MET A 160 -7.67 10.57 -7.06
N ILE A 161 -8.33 10.55 -8.21
CA ILE A 161 -8.40 9.40 -9.10
C ILE A 161 -7.61 9.76 -10.37
N PHE A 162 -6.59 8.97 -10.67
CA PHE A 162 -5.85 9.03 -11.92
C PHE A 162 -6.38 7.97 -12.87
N ALA A 163 -6.67 8.36 -14.11
CA ALA A 163 -7.09 7.43 -15.16
C ALA A 163 -5.96 7.22 -16.16
N MET A 164 -5.67 5.99 -16.47
CA MET A 164 -4.63 5.59 -17.42
C MET A 164 -5.21 4.66 -18.47
N ALA A 165 -4.91 4.90 -19.75
CA ALA A 165 -5.29 3.97 -20.81
C ALA A 165 -4.60 2.62 -20.63
N ALA A 166 -5.37 1.54 -20.58
CA ALA A 166 -4.86 0.19 -20.44
C ALA A 166 -4.63 -0.44 -21.82
N LYS A 167 -3.40 -0.89 -22.08
CA LYS A 167 -3.03 -1.62 -23.29
C LYS A 167 -2.13 -2.80 -22.92
N ASP A 168 -2.47 -4.00 -23.35
CA ASP A 168 -1.64 -5.20 -23.11
C ASP A 168 -0.21 -5.05 -23.66
N SER A 169 -0.05 -4.36 -24.78
CA SER A 169 1.26 -4.12 -25.40
C SER A 169 2.13 -3.11 -24.63
N ALA A 170 1.56 -2.35 -23.69
CA ALA A 170 2.23 -1.25 -23.00
C ALA A 170 2.23 -1.40 -21.47
N VAL A 171 1.95 -2.58 -20.93
CA VAL A 171 1.83 -2.82 -19.47
C VAL A 171 3.05 -2.30 -18.70
N ARG A 172 4.26 -2.57 -19.18
CA ARG A 172 5.49 -2.12 -18.52
C ARG A 172 5.63 -0.60 -18.55
N GLY A 173 5.41 0.03 -19.69
CA GLY A 173 5.47 1.49 -19.81
C GLY A 173 4.42 2.18 -18.94
N LEU A 174 3.23 1.57 -18.81
CA LEU A 174 2.16 2.05 -17.93
C LEU A 174 2.59 1.99 -16.45
N LEU A 175 3.17 0.87 -16.02
CA LEU A 175 3.67 0.72 -14.65
C LEU A 175 4.76 1.75 -14.34
N ASP A 176 5.74 1.91 -15.24
CA ASP A 176 6.86 2.83 -15.04
C ASP A 176 6.37 4.29 -14.99
N ALA A 177 5.44 4.66 -15.85
CA ALA A 177 4.87 6.00 -15.86
C ALA A 177 3.97 6.26 -14.64
N ALA A 178 3.17 5.28 -14.21
CA ALA A 178 2.37 5.40 -12.99
C ALA A 178 3.26 5.58 -11.76
N LYS A 179 4.31 4.77 -11.62
CA LYS A 179 5.25 4.81 -10.50
C LYS A 179 6.04 6.12 -10.41
N SER A 180 6.32 6.77 -11.53
CA SER A 180 7.00 8.06 -11.54
C SER A 180 6.02 9.24 -11.44
N GLY A 181 4.92 9.21 -12.19
CA GLY A 181 4.02 10.35 -12.33
C GLY A 181 3.07 10.56 -11.14
N VAL A 182 2.39 9.51 -10.68
CA VAL A 182 1.40 9.64 -9.60
C VAL A 182 2.03 10.10 -8.28
N PRO A 183 3.11 9.48 -7.78
CA PRO A 183 3.75 9.92 -6.55
C PRO A 183 4.32 11.34 -6.65
N ALA A 184 5.01 11.68 -7.72
CA ALA A 184 5.57 13.01 -7.93
C ALA A 184 4.46 14.08 -7.95
N PHE A 185 3.33 13.80 -8.63
CA PHE A 185 2.18 14.68 -8.63
C PHE A 185 1.63 14.90 -7.21
N ILE A 186 1.32 13.83 -6.50
CA ILE A 186 0.74 13.89 -5.15
C ILE A 186 1.69 14.61 -4.19
N ALA A 187 2.98 14.28 -4.20
CA ALA A 187 3.97 14.91 -3.33
C ALA A 187 4.07 16.42 -3.59
N THR A 188 4.08 16.83 -4.86
CA THR A 188 4.11 18.26 -5.22
C THR A 188 2.79 18.95 -4.85
N ALA A 189 1.65 18.35 -5.17
CA ALA A 189 0.33 18.90 -4.85
C ALA A 189 0.13 19.12 -3.34
N VAL A 190 0.54 18.14 -2.54
CA VAL A 190 0.44 18.22 -1.07
C VAL A 190 1.35 19.30 -0.50
N ARG A 191 2.56 19.46 -1.04
CA ARG A 191 3.54 20.44 -0.54
C ARG A 191 3.24 21.88 -0.96
N THR A 192 2.76 22.07 -2.18
CA THR A 192 2.60 23.40 -2.77
C THR A 192 1.16 23.91 -2.75
N GLY A 193 0.18 23.02 -2.69
CA GLY A 193 -1.22 23.35 -2.90
C GLY A 193 -1.57 23.73 -4.35
N ASP A 194 -0.63 23.59 -5.29
CA ASP A 194 -0.77 23.98 -6.69
C ASP A 194 -0.79 22.77 -7.62
N LEU A 195 -1.99 22.44 -8.12
CA LEU A 195 -2.22 21.32 -9.04
C LEU A 195 -1.57 21.53 -10.40
N GLN A 196 -1.47 22.77 -10.88
CA GLN A 196 -0.83 23.11 -12.13
C GLN A 196 0.68 22.85 -12.06
N GLN A 197 1.30 23.28 -10.96
CA GLN A 197 2.71 22.99 -10.71
C GLN A 197 2.93 21.48 -10.57
N ALA A 198 2.08 20.79 -9.81
CA ALA A 198 2.16 19.35 -9.64
C ALA A 198 2.07 18.61 -10.99
N ALA A 199 1.15 19.00 -11.86
CA ALA A 199 1.01 18.39 -13.19
C ALA A 199 2.26 18.57 -14.06
N ARG A 200 2.88 19.74 -14.00
CA ARG A 200 4.12 20.03 -14.75
C ARG A 200 5.31 19.24 -14.22
N GLU A 201 5.49 19.23 -12.90
CA GLU A 201 6.64 18.55 -12.26
C GLU A 201 6.54 17.03 -12.35
N ALA A 202 5.34 16.49 -12.26
CA ALA A 202 5.10 15.04 -12.44
C ALA A 202 5.32 14.56 -13.87
N ALA A 203 5.54 15.47 -14.81
CA ALA A 203 5.67 15.17 -16.24
C ALA A 203 4.52 14.25 -16.73
N LEU A 204 3.28 14.50 -16.25
CA LEU A 204 2.09 13.82 -16.71
C LEU A 204 1.77 14.17 -18.18
N THR A 205 2.81 14.25 -18.99
CA THR A 205 2.72 14.49 -20.43
C THR A 205 2.52 13.17 -21.13
N GLY A 206 1.35 13.00 -21.76
CA GLY A 206 1.08 11.78 -22.51
C GLY A 206 1.94 11.70 -23.78
N SER A 207 2.57 10.55 -24.01
CA SER A 207 2.95 10.15 -25.36
C SER A 207 1.69 9.74 -26.14
N GLU A 208 1.78 9.55 -27.47
CA GLU A 208 0.64 9.06 -28.26
C GLU A 208 0.10 7.72 -27.74
N ASP A 209 0.96 6.94 -27.08
CA ASP A 209 0.62 5.64 -26.47
C ASP A 209 0.15 5.71 -25.01
N PHE A 210 0.26 6.87 -24.36
CA PHE A 210 0.02 7.03 -22.94
C PHE A 210 -0.72 8.32 -22.66
N LYS A 211 -1.99 8.22 -22.33
CA LYS A 211 -2.82 9.39 -22.03
C LYS A 211 -3.27 9.34 -20.60
N TRP A 212 -3.00 10.42 -19.88
CA TRP A 212 -3.43 10.63 -18.52
C TRP A 212 -4.70 11.46 -18.46
N GLY A 213 -5.63 11.04 -17.64
CA GLY A 213 -6.69 11.88 -17.15
C GLY A 213 -6.73 11.72 -15.64
N ALA A 214 -7.13 12.73 -14.92
CA ALA A 214 -7.37 12.63 -13.51
C ALA A 214 -8.61 13.41 -13.10
N ILE A 215 -9.35 12.86 -12.15
CA ILE A 215 -10.47 13.53 -11.50
C ILE A 215 -10.01 13.86 -10.10
N GLY A 216 -9.86 15.13 -9.80
CA GLY A 216 -9.36 15.60 -8.52
C GLY A 216 -10.49 15.92 -7.54
N GLY A 217 -10.33 15.47 -6.30
CA GLY A 217 -10.99 16.06 -5.14
C GLY A 217 -10.16 17.25 -4.62
N SER A 218 -10.78 18.09 -3.78
CA SER A 218 -10.18 19.32 -3.31
C SER A 218 -8.83 19.12 -2.62
N ILE A 219 -7.86 19.98 -2.94
CA ILE A 219 -6.77 20.28 -2.03
C ILE A 219 -7.35 21.24 -1.01
N SER A 220 -7.59 20.77 0.20
CA SER A 220 -8.24 21.64 1.19
C SER A 220 -7.48 21.69 2.50
N GLY A 221 -7.21 22.90 2.94
CA GLY A 221 -7.01 23.22 4.34
C GLY A 221 -8.31 23.45 5.10
N GLY A 222 -9.43 22.89 4.69
CA GLY A 222 -10.74 23.11 5.30
C GLY A 222 -11.48 21.79 5.56
N VAL A 223 -12.02 21.68 6.75
CA VAL A 223 -12.82 20.59 7.27
C VAL A 223 -13.91 20.21 6.27
N THR A 224 -13.70 19.16 5.54
CA THR A 224 -14.78 18.44 4.87
C THR A 224 -14.78 17.04 5.41
N GLU A 225 -15.94 16.53 5.74
CA GLU A 225 -16.14 15.16 6.18
C GLU A 225 -15.31 14.24 5.27
N ALA A 226 -14.38 13.53 5.89
CA ALA A 226 -13.53 12.58 5.18
C ALA A 226 -14.44 11.68 4.36
N ILE A 227 -14.37 11.81 3.05
CA ILE A 227 -15.01 10.83 2.19
C ILE A 227 -14.27 9.55 2.50
N GLY A 228 -14.90 8.73 3.32
CA GLY A 228 -14.37 7.43 3.68
C GLY A 228 -14.28 6.58 2.43
N LEU A 229 -13.17 6.67 1.71
CA LEU A 229 -12.81 5.59 0.81
C LEU A 229 -12.80 4.34 1.68
N LYS A 230 -13.70 3.41 1.36
CA LYS A 230 -13.89 2.18 2.11
C LYS A 230 -12.53 1.53 2.36
N GLY A 231 -12.05 1.59 3.59
CA GLY A 231 -10.83 0.91 4.00
C GLY A 231 -9.88 1.68 4.92
N ALA A 232 -10.03 3.00 5.11
CA ALA A 232 -9.13 3.80 5.95
C ALA A 232 -9.44 3.76 7.46
N MET A 233 -10.04 2.69 7.96
CA MET A 233 -10.27 2.56 9.41
C MET A 233 -9.03 1.98 10.08
N LEU A 234 -8.33 2.83 10.84
CA LEU A 234 -7.31 2.42 11.79
C LEU A 234 -7.95 1.62 12.93
N ASN A 235 -7.26 0.57 13.40
CA ASN A 235 -7.78 -0.37 14.41
C ASN A 235 -7.52 0.10 15.86
N GLY A 236 -7.25 1.39 16.07
CA GLY A 236 -6.98 1.98 17.37
C GLY A 236 -5.85 2.99 17.40
N LEU A 237 -4.95 2.96 16.42
CA LEU A 237 -3.93 4.01 16.24
C LEU A 237 -4.59 5.35 15.90
N SER A 238 -4.04 6.42 16.40
CA SER A 238 -4.29 7.76 15.86
C SER A 238 -3.61 7.91 14.52
N MET A 239 -4.02 8.89 13.71
CA MET A 239 -3.38 9.18 12.42
C MET A 239 -1.91 9.60 12.58
N ASN A 240 -1.57 10.29 13.68
CA ASN A 240 -0.19 10.65 14.00
C ASN A 240 0.69 9.42 14.20
N GLU A 241 0.22 8.45 14.99
CA GLU A 241 0.93 7.19 15.22
C GLU A 241 1.05 6.38 13.94
N ALA A 242 -0.02 6.29 13.14
CA ALA A 242 0.01 5.60 11.87
C ALA A 242 1.00 6.23 10.88
N ALA A 243 1.03 7.57 10.77
CA ALA A 243 1.98 8.31 9.95
C ALA A 243 3.43 8.12 10.42
N GLN A 244 3.64 8.08 11.74
CA GLN A 244 4.95 7.80 12.30
C GLN A 244 5.42 6.38 11.93
N ILE A 245 4.57 5.36 12.12
CA ILE A 245 4.88 3.98 11.73
C ILE A 245 5.19 3.90 10.23
N GLN A 246 4.35 4.51 9.40
CA GLN A 246 4.49 4.52 7.95
C GLN A 246 5.87 5.04 7.53
N ARG A 247 6.27 6.19 8.07
CA ARG A 247 7.56 6.82 7.79
C ARG A 247 8.75 6.01 8.32
N GLU A 248 8.64 5.48 9.54
CA GLU A 248 9.77 4.81 10.21
C GLU A 248 10.03 3.41 9.66
N SER A 249 8.98 2.68 9.29
CA SER A 249 9.08 1.25 8.92
C SER A 249 8.96 0.98 7.44
N GLY A 250 8.26 1.84 6.69
CA GLY A 250 7.83 1.52 5.32
C GLY A 250 6.87 0.32 5.24
N TYR A 251 6.23 -0.05 6.35
CA TYR A 251 5.27 -1.16 6.35
C TYR A 251 4.09 -0.86 5.42
N PRO A 252 3.59 -1.89 4.70
CA PRO A 252 2.38 -1.77 3.91
C PRO A 252 1.20 -1.28 4.75
N LEU A 253 0.30 -0.55 4.11
CA LEU A 253 -0.83 0.07 4.77
C LEU A 253 -1.71 -0.92 5.54
N ASP A 254 -1.93 -2.14 5.00
CA ASP A 254 -2.72 -3.19 5.65
C ASP A 254 -2.09 -3.67 6.95
N VAL A 255 -0.75 -3.68 7.03
CA VAL A 255 -0.01 -3.99 8.27
C VAL A 255 -0.25 -2.90 9.29
N ILE A 256 -0.10 -1.63 8.89
CA ILE A 256 -0.27 -0.47 9.77
C ILE A 256 -1.70 -0.41 10.32
N LYS A 257 -2.69 -0.61 9.45
CA LYS A 257 -4.12 -0.66 9.84
C LYS A 257 -4.44 -1.80 10.82
N GLY A 258 -3.62 -2.85 10.85
CA GLY A 258 -3.77 -3.96 11.79
C GLY A 258 -3.38 -3.62 13.23
N PHE A 259 -2.41 -2.73 13.43
CA PHE A 259 -1.97 -2.35 14.78
C PHE A 259 -3.05 -1.58 15.53
N ARG A 260 -3.13 -1.85 16.84
CA ARG A 260 -4.01 -1.12 17.76
C ARG A 260 -3.28 -0.06 18.56
N THR A 261 -2.01 -0.28 18.85
CA THR A 261 -1.18 0.61 19.66
C THR A 261 0.24 0.66 19.14
N MET A 262 0.97 1.70 19.51
CA MET A 262 2.40 1.85 19.17
C MET A 262 3.25 0.73 19.76
N GLU A 263 2.88 0.20 20.93
CA GLU A 263 3.63 -0.89 21.57
C GLU A 263 3.64 -2.16 20.72
N GLN A 264 2.54 -2.47 20.01
CA GLN A 264 2.50 -3.60 19.06
C GLN A 264 3.51 -3.41 17.93
N TYR A 265 3.56 -2.22 17.37
CA TYR A 265 4.55 -1.84 16.35
C TYR A 265 5.98 -1.96 16.89
N GLU A 266 6.24 -1.41 18.08
CA GLU A 266 7.57 -1.45 18.70
C GLU A 266 8.06 -2.89 18.94
N VAL A 267 7.19 -3.82 19.32
CA VAL A 267 7.54 -5.24 19.44
C VAL A 267 8.00 -5.78 18.07
N CYS A 268 7.25 -5.52 17.01
CA CYS A 268 7.61 -5.96 15.65
C CYS A 268 8.91 -5.32 15.17
N GLN A 269 9.11 -4.03 15.42
CA GLN A 269 10.32 -3.29 15.05
C GLN A 269 11.56 -3.83 15.78
N LYS A 270 11.47 -4.02 17.11
CA LYS A 270 12.55 -4.57 17.93
C LYS A 270 12.89 -6.01 17.54
N ALA A 271 11.91 -6.79 17.13
CA ALA A 271 12.07 -8.15 16.62
C ALA A 271 12.66 -8.21 15.20
N GLY A 272 12.80 -7.07 14.52
CA GLY A 272 13.32 -6.99 13.16
C GLY A 272 12.40 -7.65 12.12
N LEU A 273 11.09 -7.61 12.35
CA LEU A 273 10.13 -8.21 11.43
C LEU A 273 10.01 -7.38 10.15
N VAL A 274 9.96 -8.07 9.02
CA VAL A 274 9.80 -7.45 7.70
C VAL A 274 8.52 -7.93 7.01
N PRO A 275 7.85 -7.08 6.22
CA PRO A 275 6.65 -7.46 5.50
C PRO A 275 6.99 -8.33 4.29
N LYS A 276 6.29 -9.44 4.14
CA LYS A 276 6.36 -10.33 2.97
C LYS A 276 5.00 -10.95 2.68
N ILE A 277 4.75 -11.26 1.41
CA ILE A 277 3.57 -12.04 1.02
C ILE A 277 3.87 -13.52 1.25
N VAL A 278 3.14 -14.13 2.17
CA VAL A 278 3.23 -15.55 2.50
C VAL A 278 1.90 -16.22 2.20
N ASN A 279 1.89 -17.15 1.26
CA ASN A 279 0.68 -17.85 0.82
C ASN A 279 -0.47 -16.88 0.44
N GLY A 280 -0.14 -15.84 -0.34
CA GLY A 280 -1.09 -14.85 -0.86
C GLY A 280 -1.59 -13.83 0.16
N LYS A 281 -1.05 -13.80 1.38
CA LYS A 281 -1.40 -12.82 2.43
C LYS A 281 -0.16 -12.12 2.94
N MET A 282 -0.31 -10.84 3.30
CA MET A 282 0.74 -10.09 3.96
C MET A 282 1.04 -10.68 5.34
N ALA A 283 2.31 -10.84 5.66
CA ALA A 283 2.80 -11.28 6.95
C ALA A 283 4.06 -10.50 7.34
N LEU A 284 4.26 -10.30 8.64
CA LEU A 284 5.51 -9.84 9.21
C LEU A 284 6.36 -11.04 9.59
N ILE A 285 7.40 -11.27 8.81
CA ILE A 285 8.29 -12.43 8.97
C ILE A 285 9.65 -12.01 9.51
N ARG A 286 10.40 -12.99 9.97
CA ARG A 286 11.77 -12.84 10.47
C ARG A 286 12.69 -13.83 9.80
N GLN A 287 13.99 -13.55 9.87
CA GLN A 287 15.00 -14.52 9.49
C GLN A 287 14.94 -15.75 10.41
N ILE A 288 14.96 -16.93 9.82
CA ILE A 288 14.91 -18.21 10.53
C ILE A 288 16.20 -18.97 10.21
N ASP A 289 16.87 -19.46 11.24
CA ASP A 289 17.97 -20.42 11.09
C ASP A 289 17.42 -21.75 10.61
N LEU A 290 17.60 -22.04 9.33
CA LEU A 290 17.05 -23.24 8.70
C LEU A 290 17.72 -24.54 9.17
N ASP A 291 18.98 -24.45 9.63
CA ASP A 291 19.82 -25.57 10.01
C ASP A 291 19.72 -25.91 11.50
N PHE A 292 19.04 -25.08 12.31
CA PHE A 292 18.82 -25.37 13.73
C PHE A 292 18.03 -26.67 13.89
N VAL A 293 18.54 -27.60 14.72
CA VAL A 293 18.03 -28.96 14.87
C VAL A 293 17.25 -29.12 16.18
N ASP A 294 16.05 -29.70 16.11
CA ASP A 294 15.24 -30.05 17.28
C ASP A 294 15.75 -31.31 18.00
N GLU A 295 15.16 -31.63 19.17
CA GLU A 295 15.52 -32.81 19.96
C GLU A 295 15.28 -34.12 19.22
N MET A 296 14.47 -34.13 18.17
CA MET A 296 14.17 -35.32 17.35
C MET A 296 15.06 -35.43 16.12
N GLY A 297 16.02 -34.51 15.94
CA GLY A 297 16.96 -34.48 14.84
C GLY A 297 16.41 -33.82 13.56
N ASN A 298 15.25 -33.15 13.59
CA ASN A 298 14.74 -32.43 12.43
C ASN A 298 15.28 -31.01 12.42
N THR A 299 15.73 -30.54 11.25
CA THR A 299 16.08 -29.13 11.04
C THR A 299 14.84 -28.24 11.04
N ASN A 300 15.01 -26.94 11.25
CA ASN A 300 13.92 -25.97 11.10
C ASN A 300 13.29 -26.03 9.69
N LEU A 301 14.11 -26.24 8.66
CA LEU A 301 13.60 -26.41 7.30
C LEU A 301 12.67 -27.64 7.21
N GLU A 302 13.11 -28.81 7.73
CA GLU A 302 12.30 -30.03 7.71
C GLU A 302 11.02 -29.90 8.52
N ARG A 303 11.08 -29.18 9.66
CA ARG A 303 9.91 -28.88 10.46
C ARG A 303 8.89 -28.07 9.66
N MET A 304 9.33 -26.97 9.04
CA MET A 304 8.46 -26.13 8.23
C MET A 304 7.89 -26.87 7.01
N GLN A 305 8.67 -27.72 6.35
CA GLN A 305 8.18 -28.57 5.26
C GLN A 305 7.06 -29.52 5.70
N LYS A 306 7.10 -29.96 6.97
CA LYS A 306 6.02 -30.76 7.59
C LYS A 306 4.85 -29.89 8.09
N GLY A 307 4.92 -28.57 7.95
CA GLY A 307 3.92 -27.62 8.43
C GLY A 307 4.02 -27.30 9.93
N LEU A 308 5.12 -27.68 10.56
CA LEU A 308 5.41 -27.36 11.95
C LEU A 308 6.12 -26.01 12.04
N ALA A 309 5.91 -25.29 13.14
CA ALA A 309 6.62 -24.05 13.40
C ALA A 309 8.13 -24.31 13.52
N ALA A 310 8.93 -23.40 12.96
CA ALA A 310 10.36 -23.36 13.25
C ALA A 310 10.60 -23.08 14.72
N LEU A 311 11.76 -23.46 15.23
CA LEU A 311 12.20 -23.20 16.60
C LEU A 311 13.13 -21.98 16.64
N ASP A 312 13.01 -21.20 17.69
CA ASP A 312 13.95 -20.14 18.03
C ASP A 312 15.25 -20.75 18.55
N PRO A 313 16.41 -20.55 17.89
CA PRO A 313 17.67 -21.11 18.33
C PRO A 313 18.11 -20.66 19.71
N ALA A 314 17.65 -19.50 20.17
CA ALA A 314 18.02 -18.96 21.48
C ALA A 314 17.34 -19.70 22.64
N THR A 315 16.16 -20.25 22.41
CA THR A 315 15.34 -20.86 23.47
C THR A 315 14.95 -22.31 23.19
N GLY A 316 15.03 -22.77 21.95
CA GLY A 316 14.47 -24.06 21.51
C GLY A 316 12.94 -24.11 21.45
N GLU A 317 12.27 -22.98 21.75
CA GLU A 317 10.81 -22.90 21.72
C GLU A 317 10.29 -22.60 20.29
N ALA A 318 9.09 -23.09 20.00
CA ALA A 318 8.47 -22.84 18.70
C ALA A 318 8.06 -21.38 18.53
N TYR A 319 8.37 -20.79 17.38
CA TYR A 319 7.81 -19.50 17.00
C TYR A 319 6.29 -19.55 16.96
N GLN A 320 5.67 -18.47 17.34
CA GLN A 320 4.21 -18.32 17.41
C GLN A 320 3.73 -17.42 16.27
N LEU A 321 2.71 -17.86 15.54
CA LEU A 321 2.00 -17.02 14.59
C LEU A 321 0.88 -16.29 15.32
N HIS A 322 0.90 -14.97 15.24
CA HIS A 322 -0.11 -14.10 15.85
C HIS A 322 -0.80 -13.25 14.78
N HIS A 323 -2.13 -13.14 14.85
CA HIS A 323 -2.91 -12.21 14.03
C HIS A 323 -2.84 -10.81 14.64
N ILE A 324 -2.15 -9.89 13.98
CA ILE A 324 -2.15 -8.46 14.37
C ILE A 324 -3.59 -7.95 14.26
N GLY A 325 -4.12 -7.34 15.33
CA GLY A 325 -5.53 -6.89 15.35
C GLY A 325 -6.56 -7.96 15.70
N GLN A 326 -6.16 -9.22 15.95
CA GLN A 326 -7.00 -10.31 16.45
C GLN A 326 -8.20 -10.66 15.54
N LYS A 327 -8.08 -10.51 14.22
CA LYS A 327 -9.08 -10.90 13.22
C LYS A 327 -8.50 -11.94 12.27
N MET A 328 -9.36 -12.86 11.76
CA MET A 328 -8.93 -13.96 10.86
C MET A 328 -8.30 -13.52 9.55
N ASP A 329 -8.63 -12.34 9.07
CA ASP A 329 -8.12 -11.74 7.83
C ASP A 329 -6.94 -10.81 8.04
N SER A 330 -6.55 -10.52 9.30
CA SER A 330 -5.46 -9.61 9.60
C SER A 330 -4.08 -10.22 9.35
N THR A 331 -3.08 -9.34 9.23
CA THR A 331 -1.67 -9.70 9.03
C THR A 331 -1.17 -10.63 10.11
N LEU A 332 -0.44 -11.68 9.71
CA LEU A 332 0.24 -12.59 10.63
C LEU A 332 1.64 -12.07 10.98
N ALA A 333 2.06 -12.21 12.24
CA ALA A 333 3.42 -11.95 12.68
C ALA A 333 4.07 -13.21 13.25
N ILE A 334 5.36 -13.45 12.91
CA ILE A 334 6.16 -14.52 13.50
C ILE A 334 6.84 -13.96 14.77
N LEU A 335 6.37 -14.35 15.93
CA LEU A 335 6.87 -13.91 17.22
C LEU A 335 7.55 -15.05 17.98
N THR A 336 8.56 -14.74 18.77
CA THR A 336 9.00 -15.64 19.84
C THR A 336 7.94 -15.69 20.94
N ARG A 337 8.03 -16.67 21.83
CA ARG A 337 7.15 -16.72 22.99
C ARG A 337 7.32 -15.50 23.92
N ALA A 338 8.55 -15.00 24.05
CA ALA A 338 8.83 -13.81 24.83
C ALA A 338 8.16 -12.56 24.25
N GLU A 339 8.23 -12.37 22.94
CA GLU A 339 7.62 -11.24 22.24
C GLU A 339 6.09 -11.31 22.25
N HIS A 340 5.50 -12.50 22.33
CA HIS A 340 4.06 -12.68 22.30
C HIS A 340 3.41 -12.69 23.70
N MET A 341 4.01 -13.42 24.67
CA MET A 341 3.33 -13.78 25.89
C MET A 341 4.02 -13.32 27.18
N GLN A 342 5.33 -13.00 27.12
CA GLN A 342 6.10 -12.65 28.31
C GLN A 342 6.32 -11.15 28.46
N ASN A 343 6.81 -10.72 29.61
CA ASN A 343 7.19 -9.32 29.90
C ASN A 343 6.07 -8.28 29.69
N GLY A 344 4.81 -8.68 29.90
CA GLY A 344 3.65 -7.80 29.66
C GLY A 344 3.13 -7.81 28.22
N ASN A 345 3.82 -8.46 27.30
CA ASN A 345 3.44 -8.46 25.87
C ASN A 345 2.08 -9.14 25.62
N ASN A 346 1.68 -10.10 26.48
CA ASN A 346 0.34 -10.69 26.38
C ASN A 346 -0.78 -9.64 26.42
N GLU A 347 -0.63 -8.60 27.24
CA GLU A 347 -1.60 -7.50 27.35
C GLU A 347 -1.56 -6.56 26.15
N ILE A 348 -0.38 -6.39 25.53
CA ILE A 348 -0.21 -5.61 24.31
C ILE A 348 -0.97 -6.27 23.15
N TRP A 349 -0.86 -7.60 23.03
CA TRP A 349 -1.44 -8.34 21.91
C TRP A 349 -2.92 -8.69 22.08
N HIS A 350 -3.41 -8.91 23.30
CA HIS A 350 -4.75 -9.43 23.53
C HIS A 350 -5.65 -8.44 24.26
N ILE A 351 -6.90 -8.36 23.84
CA ILE A 351 -7.93 -7.60 24.56
C ILE A 351 -8.58 -8.53 25.57
N PHE A 352 -8.31 -8.28 26.85
CA PHE A 352 -8.96 -9.06 27.91
C PHE A 352 -10.47 -8.79 27.97
N GLY A 353 -11.23 -9.85 28.22
CA GLY A 353 -12.68 -9.76 28.34
C GLY A 353 -13.44 -9.74 27.01
N LYS A 354 -12.75 -9.72 25.87
CA LYS A 354 -13.37 -9.90 24.55
C LYS A 354 -13.13 -11.35 24.07
N SER A 355 -14.18 -12.01 23.58
CA SER A 355 -14.02 -13.31 22.90
C SER A 355 -13.17 -13.15 21.64
N SER A 356 -12.29 -14.11 21.40
CA SER A 356 -11.49 -14.14 20.18
C SER A 356 -12.37 -14.29 18.94
N GLU A 357 -12.10 -13.50 17.91
CA GLU A 357 -12.73 -13.63 16.59
C GLU A 357 -12.01 -14.70 15.73
N ILE A 358 -10.98 -15.37 16.28
CA ILE A 358 -10.18 -16.36 15.58
C ILE A 358 -10.83 -17.73 15.67
N ASP A 359 -11.20 -18.32 14.53
CA ASP A 359 -11.55 -19.74 14.43
C ASP A 359 -10.27 -20.60 14.54
N HIS A 360 -10.04 -21.18 15.70
CA HIS A 360 -8.83 -21.96 15.97
C HIS A 360 -8.68 -23.21 15.08
N LYS A 361 -9.78 -23.80 14.58
CA LYS A 361 -9.73 -24.94 13.66
C LYS A 361 -9.27 -24.53 12.26
N VAL A 362 -9.81 -23.41 11.78
CA VAL A 362 -9.39 -22.81 10.50
C VAL A 362 -7.95 -22.33 10.61
N PHE A 363 -7.61 -21.66 11.71
CA PHE A 363 -6.26 -21.17 11.94
C PHE A 363 -5.21 -22.28 12.04
N ALA A 364 -5.55 -23.44 12.58
CA ALA A 364 -4.62 -24.59 12.61
C ALA A 364 -4.19 -24.99 11.20
N LYS A 365 -5.12 -25.04 10.24
CA LYS A 365 -4.82 -25.33 8.83
C LYS A 365 -4.03 -24.19 8.16
N GLN A 366 -4.36 -22.94 8.48
CA GLN A 366 -3.62 -21.79 7.96
C GLN A 366 -2.16 -21.78 8.45
N ARG A 367 -1.91 -22.11 9.74
CA ARG A 367 -0.54 -22.24 10.28
C ARG A 367 0.28 -23.30 9.56
N GLU A 368 -0.31 -24.48 9.34
CA GLU A 368 0.35 -25.54 8.60
C GLU A 368 0.73 -25.10 7.18
N ALA A 369 -0.20 -24.52 6.46
CA ALA A 369 0.04 -24.00 5.11
C ALA A 369 1.07 -22.87 5.10
N PHE A 370 1.01 -21.95 6.08
CA PHE A 370 1.96 -20.85 6.25
C PHE A 370 3.39 -21.37 6.38
N TRP A 371 3.64 -22.33 7.29
CA TRP A 371 4.99 -22.83 7.50
C TRP A 371 5.53 -23.61 6.30
N LYS A 372 4.70 -24.37 5.61
CA LYS A 372 5.09 -25.03 4.35
C LYS A 372 5.49 -24.01 3.28
N TYR A 373 4.75 -22.92 3.16
CA TYR A 373 5.08 -21.85 2.22
C TYR A 373 6.36 -21.13 2.62
N MET A 374 6.56 -20.85 3.92
CA MET A 374 7.79 -20.26 4.45
C MET A 374 9.02 -21.10 4.13
N ALA A 375 8.93 -22.43 4.23
CA ALA A 375 10.04 -23.32 3.84
C ALA A 375 10.45 -23.09 2.38
N ASN A 376 9.49 -23.00 1.46
CA ASN A 376 9.74 -22.74 0.04
C ASN A 376 10.30 -21.34 -0.19
N LEU A 377 9.72 -20.34 0.46
CA LEU A 377 10.15 -18.93 0.33
C LEU A 377 11.62 -18.76 0.73
N LEU A 378 11.99 -19.27 1.90
CA LEU A 378 13.35 -19.11 2.43
C LEU A 378 14.39 -19.94 1.65
N THR A 379 14.04 -21.10 1.09
CA THR A 379 14.96 -21.86 0.25
C THR A 379 15.20 -21.25 -1.12
N GLN A 380 14.30 -20.40 -1.59
CA GLN A 380 14.43 -19.64 -2.85
C GLN A 380 15.13 -18.29 -2.70
N GLY A 381 15.66 -17.97 -1.50
CA GLY A 381 16.33 -16.70 -1.23
C GLY A 381 15.36 -15.54 -0.99
N GLY A 382 14.12 -15.81 -0.64
CA GLY A 382 13.05 -14.83 -0.44
C GLY A 382 13.09 -14.08 0.91
N PHE A 383 14.29 -13.80 1.46
CA PHE A 383 14.44 -12.98 2.67
C PHE A 383 15.28 -11.75 2.42
#